data_4a8bda3112dbbd3a2aef31aefafcd2d9
#
_entry.id   4a8bda3112dbbd3a2aef31aefafcd2d9
#
_cell.length_a   1.000
_cell.length_b   1.000
_cell.length_c   1.000
_cell.angle_alpha   90.00
_cell.angle_beta   90.00
_cell.angle_gamma   90.00
#
_symmetry.space_group_name_H-M   'P 1'
#
loop_
_entity.id
_entity.type
_entity.pdbx_description
1 polymer ?
#
loop_
_entity_poly.entity_id
_entity_poly.type
_entity_poly.pdbx_seq_one_letter_code
_entity_poly.pdbx_strand_id
1 'polypeptide(L)'
;MDIEKLRLPVTMTKLDYYIKGWNLSGIALHEVRYNWNPEFGSDFFPGSQPLPGRKSPPEGFAIDNTQFAASLTGIFQGWDVSFYIADIYAQNGYISTTSLFPATRSELKHPRIKMLGGAFNIARGNWLFKTEAAYFDGFEFSNTADKEYSRLDGLAGVEYAGISDATITLDIANRHYFDFDRRLEDSPDFQKEDLFEWALRITKPYLNETLKLTFLANTFGPNGDDGAVQRFSAEYDYTDSIQLTGGIVFYHSGDLRRTMGIGDNDRVYLDVQYSF
;
A
#
# COMPACT_ATOMS: atom_id res chain seq x y z
N MET A 1 11.46 -2.79 10.30
CA MET A 1 11.60 -2.48 8.85
C MET A 1 10.70 -1.28 8.59
N ASP A 2 11.26 -0.15 8.19
CA ASP A 2 10.49 1.06 7.87
C ASP A 2 9.81 0.89 6.53
N ILE A 3 8.54 1.27 6.44
CA ILE A 3 7.75 1.20 5.21
C ILE A 3 8.40 2.05 4.09
N GLU A 4 9.08 3.12 4.44
CA GLU A 4 9.82 3.98 3.50
C GLU A 4 10.96 3.25 2.79
N LYS A 5 11.59 2.26 3.42
CA LYS A 5 12.66 1.44 2.84
C LYS A 5 12.16 0.35 1.88
N LEU A 6 10.84 0.14 1.80
CA LEU A 6 10.22 -0.84 0.90
C LEU A 6 9.94 -0.28 -0.50
N ARG A 7 10.09 1.04 -0.71
CA ARG A 7 9.84 1.67 -2.00
C ARG A 7 11.00 1.44 -2.96
N LEU A 8 10.69 0.90 -4.11
CA LEU A 8 11.68 0.75 -5.18
C LEU A 8 11.90 2.10 -5.88
N PRO A 9 13.16 2.54 -6.05
CA PRO A 9 13.44 3.77 -6.80
C PRO A 9 13.07 3.58 -8.28
N VAL A 10 12.60 4.66 -8.91
CA VAL A 10 12.26 4.70 -10.34
C VAL A 10 12.88 5.94 -10.98
N THR A 11 13.23 5.82 -12.25
CA THR A 11 13.71 6.94 -13.06
C THR A 11 12.53 7.83 -13.42
N MET A 12 12.59 9.10 -13.00
CA MET A 12 11.53 10.07 -13.26
C MET A 12 12.06 11.47 -13.51
N THR A 13 11.25 12.28 -14.19
CA THR A 13 11.41 13.75 -14.27
C THR A 13 10.32 14.37 -13.40
N LYS A 14 10.71 15.26 -12.50
CA LYS A 14 9.78 16.01 -11.65
C LYS A 14 10.03 17.51 -11.82
N LEU A 15 8.96 18.28 -11.98
CA LEU A 15 8.96 19.73 -12.04
C LEU A 15 8.04 20.28 -10.95
N ASP A 16 8.58 21.12 -10.06
CA ASP A 16 7.83 21.77 -8.99
C ASP A 16 7.74 23.28 -9.26
N TYR A 17 6.54 23.83 -9.07
CA TYR A 17 6.27 25.24 -9.14
C TYR A 17 5.55 25.73 -7.87
N TYR A 18 6.17 26.68 -7.17
CA TYR A 18 5.70 27.19 -5.88
C TYR A 18 5.07 28.56 -6.02
N ILE A 19 3.86 28.74 -5.49
CA ILE A 19 3.16 30.02 -5.47
C ILE A 19 2.28 30.17 -4.21
N LYS A 20 2.57 31.17 -3.37
CA LYS A 20 1.72 31.62 -2.25
C LYS A 20 1.16 30.47 -1.36
N GLY A 21 2.04 29.54 -0.94
CA GLY A 21 1.64 28.41 -0.08
C GLY A 21 1.11 27.19 -0.83
N TRP A 22 1.07 27.26 -2.18
CA TRP A 22 0.77 26.13 -3.05
C TRP A 22 2.02 25.60 -3.74
N ASN A 23 2.07 24.30 -3.91
CA ASN A 23 3.05 23.62 -4.76
C ASN A 23 2.30 22.84 -5.85
N LEU A 24 2.58 23.16 -7.11
CA LEU A 24 2.16 22.40 -8.28
C LEU A 24 3.31 21.54 -8.74
N SER A 25 3.14 20.22 -8.78
CA SER A 25 4.14 19.26 -9.26
C SER A 25 3.66 18.55 -10.50
N GLY A 26 4.52 18.48 -11.52
CA GLY A 26 4.35 17.59 -12.68
C GLY A 26 5.39 16.48 -12.64
N ILE A 27 5.00 15.26 -12.90
CA ILE A 27 5.85 14.06 -12.81
C ILE A 27 5.70 13.23 -14.07
N ALA A 28 6.82 12.83 -14.68
CA ALA A 28 6.90 11.84 -15.73
C ALA A 28 7.79 10.68 -15.27
N LEU A 29 7.19 9.50 -15.14
CA LEU A 29 7.88 8.26 -14.76
C LEU A 29 8.30 7.54 -16.04
N HIS A 30 9.60 7.45 -16.29
CA HIS A 30 10.17 6.84 -17.51
C HIS A 30 10.51 5.37 -17.34
N GLU A 31 10.46 4.87 -16.12
CA GLU A 31 10.74 3.49 -15.76
C GLU A 31 9.47 2.81 -15.28
N VAL A 32 9.15 1.67 -15.88
CA VAL A 32 8.10 0.78 -15.41
C VAL A 32 8.72 -0.17 -14.40
N ARG A 33 8.20 -0.16 -13.18
CA ARG A 33 8.61 -1.05 -12.11
C ARG A 33 7.40 -1.41 -11.27
N TYR A 34 7.19 -2.70 -11.06
CA TYR A 34 6.05 -3.22 -10.32
C TYR A 34 6.44 -3.69 -8.93
N ASN A 35 5.47 -3.83 -8.06
CA ASN A 35 5.67 -4.40 -6.73
C ASN A 35 6.26 -5.81 -6.82
N TRP A 36 7.15 -6.12 -5.88
CA TRP A 36 7.62 -7.47 -5.70
C TRP A 36 6.51 -8.32 -5.09
N ASN A 37 6.26 -9.45 -5.72
CA ASN A 37 5.40 -10.48 -5.15
C ASN A 37 6.26 -11.47 -4.37
N PRO A 38 5.72 -12.12 -3.33
CA PRO A 38 6.38 -13.25 -2.70
C PRO A 38 6.75 -14.31 -3.74
N GLU A 39 7.92 -14.95 -3.59
CA GLU A 39 8.33 -16.03 -4.48
C GLU A 39 7.46 -17.26 -4.29
N PHE A 40 7.25 -18.02 -5.38
CA PHE A 40 6.53 -19.27 -5.34
C PHE A 40 7.20 -20.27 -4.38
N GLY A 41 6.39 -20.84 -3.48
CA GLY A 41 6.88 -21.75 -2.43
C GLY A 41 7.36 -21.06 -1.15
N SER A 42 7.28 -19.70 -1.06
CA SER A 42 7.49 -18.99 0.21
C SER A 42 6.21 -18.99 1.06
N ASP A 43 6.38 -18.82 2.38
CA ASP A 43 5.29 -18.80 3.37
C ASP A 43 4.20 -17.74 3.11
N PHE A 44 4.49 -16.74 2.29
CA PHE A 44 3.58 -15.64 1.94
C PHE A 44 3.06 -15.69 0.50
N PHE A 45 3.39 -16.73 -0.27
CA PHE A 45 2.90 -16.85 -1.63
C PHE A 45 1.46 -17.38 -1.63
N PRO A 46 0.47 -16.61 -2.12
CA PRO A 46 -0.95 -16.96 -1.97
C PRO A 46 -1.48 -17.88 -3.06
N GLY A 47 -0.68 -18.77 -3.63
CA GLY A 47 -1.10 -19.57 -4.76
C GLY A 47 -0.44 -20.94 -4.83
N SER A 48 -1.07 -21.86 -5.56
CA SER A 48 -0.56 -23.22 -5.80
C SER A 48 0.33 -23.33 -7.05
N GLN A 49 0.44 -22.27 -7.85
CA GLN A 49 1.24 -22.23 -9.08
C GLN A 49 2.00 -20.91 -9.19
N PRO A 50 3.21 -20.92 -9.79
CA PRO A 50 3.98 -19.70 -9.98
C PRO A 50 3.26 -18.71 -10.90
N LEU A 51 3.46 -17.42 -10.65
CA LEU A 51 2.98 -16.38 -11.56
C LEU A 51 3.70 -16.44 -12.89
N PRO A 52 3.05 -16.02 -14.01
CA PRO A 52 3.72 -15.90 -15.30
C PRO A 52 4.96 -15.00 -15.19
N GLY A 53 6.10 -15.47 -15.68
CA GLY A 53 7.35 -14.71 -15.63
C GLY A 53 7.40 -13.52 -16.60
N ARG A 54 6.52 -13.52 -17.64
CA ARG A 54 6.41 -12.41 -18.57
C ARG A 54 5.46 -11.35 -18.03
N LYS A 55 5.92 -10.10 -18.02
CA LYS A 55 5.11 -8.92 -17.64
C LYS A 55 4.80 -8.07 -18.87
N SER A 56 3.63 -7.44 -18.91
CA SER A 56 3.19 -6.54 -19.97
C SER A 56 2.55 -5.29 -19.37
N PRO A 57 3.11 -4.07 -19.61
CA PRO A 57 4.38 -3.83 -20.31
C PRO A 57 5.59 -4.40 -19.52
N PRO A 58 6.73 -4.62 -20.20
CA PRO A 58 7.94 -5.09 -19.52
C PRO A 58 8.48 -4.03 -18.57
N GLU A 59 9.12 -4.49 -17.48
CA GLU A 59 9.82 -3.58 -16.56
C GLU A 59 11.06 -2.97 -17.24
N GLY A 60 11.42 -1.78 -16.80
CA GLY A 60 12.61 -1.06 -17.23
C GLY A 60 12.31 0.32 -17.80
N PHE A 61 13.36 0.98 -18.25
CA PHE A 61 13.27 2.29 -18.88
C PHE A 61 12.71 2.15 -20.31
N ALA A 62 11.59 2.83 -20.58
CA ALA A 62 10.98 2.87 -21.89
C ALA A 62 10.15 4.15 -22.06
N ILE A 63 10.52 4.99 -23.02
CA ILE A 63 9.83 6.27 -23.29
C ILE A 63 8.37 6.03 -23.69
N ASP A 64 8.10 4.99 -24.47
CA ASP A 64 6.74 4.65 -24.94
C ASP A 64 5.81 4.23 -23.79
N ASN A 65 6.38 3.82 -22.67
CA ASN A 65 5.65 3.42 -21.44
C ASN A 65 5.69 4.50 -20.36
N THR A 66 6.04 5.74 -20.70
CA THR A 66 6.07 6.85 -19.74
C THR A 66 4.69 7.05 -19.12
N GLN A 67 4.69 7.15 -17.80
CA GLN A 67 3.52 7.39 -16.96
C GLN A 67 3.53 8.84 -16.49
N PHE A 68 2.38 9.43 -16.29
CA PHE A 68 2.27 10.83 -15.92
C PHE A 68 1.45 11.01 -14.64
N ALA A 69 1.88 11.94 -13.80
CA ALA A 69 1.12 12.38 -12.65
C ALA A 69 1.29 13.88 -12.43
N ALA A 70 0.30 14.48 -11.78
CA ALA A 70 0.42 15.84 -11.28
C ALA A 70 -0.24 15.94 -9.90
N SER A 71 0.27 16.87 -9.09
CA SER A 71 -0.33 17.19 -7.80
C SER A 71 -0.36 18.69 -7.56
N LEU A 72 -1.39 19.14 -6.84
CA LEU A 72 -1.51 20.48 -6.32
C LEU A 72 -1.67 20.39 -4.80
N THR A 73 -0.69 20.85 -4.04
CA THR A 73 -0.67 20.81 -2.58
C THR A 73 -0.65 22.21 -1.99
N GLY A 74 -1.59 22.51 -1.11
CA GLY A 74 -1.65 23.73 -0.33
C GLY A 74 -1.35 23.44 1.14
N ILE A 75 -0.38 24.16 1.73
CA ILE A 75 0.01 24.03 3.14
C ILE A 75 -0.28 25.35 3.84
N PHE A 76 -1.11 25.28 4.91
CA PHE A 76 -1.59 26.42 5.66
C PHE A 76 -1.37 26.20 7.16
N GLN A 77 -1.60 27.24 7.95
CA GLN A 77 -1.43 27.11 9.40
C GLN A 77 -2.47 26.15 10.00
N GLY A 78 -2.00 24.96 10.40
CA GLY A 78 -2.81 23.93 11.06
C GLY A 78 -3.63 23.04 10.14
N TRP A 79 -3.51 23.17 8.81
CA TRP A 79 -4.16 22.27 7.85
C TRP A 79 -3.44 22.26 6.50
N ASP A 80 -3.63 21.20 5.77
CA ASP A 80 -3.18 21.08 4.39
C ASP A 80 -4.22 20.35 3.52
N VAL A 81 -4.14 20.60 2.21
CA VAL A 81 -4.99 19.97 1.22
C VAL A 81 -4.16 19.62 -0.02
N SER A 82 -4.44 18.46 -0.60
CA SER A 82 -3.77 18.00 -1.81
C SER A 82 -4.77 17.43 -2.80
N PHE A 83 -4.50 17.66 -4.09
CA PHE A 83 -5.23 17.08 -5.21
C PHE A 83 -4.24 16.35 -6.12
N TYR A 84 -4.64 15.22 -6.67
CA TYR A 84 -3.80 14.34 -7.47
C TYR A 84 -4.52 13.89 -8.72
N ILE A 85 -3.79 13.84 -9.82
CA ILE A 85 -4.22 13.14 -11.04
C ILE A 85 -3.07 12.27 -11.51
N ALA A 86 -3.37 11.09 -12.05
CA ALA A 86 -2.34 10.23 -12.63
C ALA A 86 -2.91 9.37 -13.77
N ASP A 87 -2.01 9.01 -14.69
CA ASP A 87 -2.19 8.03 -15.74
C ASP A 87 -1.00 7.09 -15.65
N ILE A 88 -1.19 5.94 -15.01
CA ILE A 88 -0.13 5.03 -14.54
C ILE A 88 -0.50 3.57 -14.79
N TYR A 89 0.47 2.66 -14.71
CA TYR A 89 0.21 1.23 -14.70
C TYR A 89 -0.17 0.74 -13.30
N ALA A 90 -1.18 -0.11 -13.22
CA ALA A 90 -1.56 -0.78 -11.98
C ALA A 90 -0.38 -1.61 -11.46
N GLN A 91 -0.04 -1.45 -10.17
CA GLN A 91 1.09 -2.15 -9.55
C GLN A 91 0.85 -3.66 -9.41
N ASN A 92 -0.41 -4.07 -9.25
CA ASN A 92 -0.82 -5.47 -9.27
C ASN A 92 -1.32 -5.81 -10.67
N GLY A 93 -0.68 -6.79 -11.29
CA GLY A 93 -1.11 -7.31 -12.59
C GLY A 93 -2.11 -8.44 -12.45
N TYR A 94 -2.80 -8.75 -13.53
CA TYR A 94 -3.67 -9.91 -13.67
C TYR A 94 -3.11 -10.91 -14.70
N ILE A 95 -3.53 -12.18 -14.60
CA ILE A 95 -3.07 -13.22 -15.52
C ILE A 95 -3.91 -13.14 -16.79
N SER A 96 -3.27 -12.73 -17.89
CA SER A 96 -3.85 -12.74 -19.23
C SER A 96 -3.36 -13.98 -19.98
N THR A 97 -4.31 -14.74 -20.53
CA THR A 97 -3.99 -15.97 -21.28
C THR A 97 -4.51 -15.84 -22.71
N THR A 98 -3.58 -15.95 -23.66
CA THR A 98 -3.90 -15.93 -25.09
C THR A 98 -3.65 -17.31 -25.69
N SER A 99 -4.67 -17.92 -26.28
CA SER A 99 -4.56 -19.18 -27.01
C SER A 99 -4.11 -18.92 -28.45
N LEU A 100 -2.85 -19.25 -28.73
CA LEU A 100 -2.26 -19.23 -30.08
C LEU A 100 -1.94 -20.68 -30.44
N PHE A 101 -2.76 -21.29 -31.35
CA PHE A 101 -2.48 -22.67 -31.77
C PHE A 101 -1.07 -22.79 -32.40
N PRO A 102 -0.24 -23.77 -32.00
CA PRO A 102 -0.50 -24.88 -31.07
C PRO A 102 -0.20 -24.59 -29.59
N ALA A 103 0.08 -23.37 -29.19
CA ALA A 103 0.53 -23.01 -27.85
C ALA A 103 -0.43 -22.05 -27.14
N THR A 104 -0.51 -22.17 -25.82
CA THR A 104 -1.16 -21.19 -24.94
C THR A 104 -0.07 -20.35 -24.29
N ARG A 105 -0.23 -19.04 -24.29
CA ARG A 105 0.72 -18.09 -23.68
C ARG A 105 0.04 -17.33 -22.56
N SER A 106 0.63 -17.38 -21.38
CA SER A 106 0.19 -16.57 -20.23
C SER A 106 1.20 -15.48 -19.92
N GLU A 107 0.72 -14.31 -19.56
CA GLU A 107 1.52 -13.18 -19.10
C GLU A 107 0.84 -12.47 -17.93
N LEU A 108 1.63 -11.80 -17.10
CA LEU A 108 1.12 -10.90 -16.05
C LEU A 108 0.94 -9.51 -16.68
N LYS A 109 -0.30 -9.17 -17.00
CA LYS A 109 -0.63 -7.89 -17.63
C LYS A 109 -0.96 -6.85 -16.56
N HIS A 110 -0.38 -5.67 -16.70
CA HIS A 110 -0.64 -4.52 -15.83
C HIS A 110 -1.44 -3.48 -16.60
N PRO A 111 -2.73 -3.31 -16.30
CA PRO A 111 -3.57 -2.36 -17.03
C PRO A 111 -3.13 -0.91 -16.75
N ARG A 112 -3.37 -0.04 -17.72
CA ARG A 112 -3.15 1.39 -17.56
C ARG A 112 -4.40 2.00 -16.93
N ILE A 113 -4.22 2.59 -15.75
CA ILE A 113 -5.30 3.16 -14.96
C ILE A 113 -5.18 4.68 -14.85
N LYS A 114 -6.31 5.35 -14.79
CA LYS A 114 -6.40 6.79 -14.51
C LYS A 114 -6.81 6.97 -13.05
N MET A 115 -6.25 7.97 -12.39
CA MET A 115 -6.55 8.29 -11.00
C MET A 115 -6.86 9.76 -10.83
N LEU A 116 -7.90 10.05 -10.05
CA LEU A 116 -8.21 11.37 -9.51
C LEU A 116 -8.36 11.23 -8.00
N GLY A 117 -7.61 12.00 -7.22
CA GLY A 117 -7.67 11.89 -5.77
C GLY A 117 -7.45 13.21 -5.06
N GLY A 118 -7.67 13.17 -3.75
CA GLY A 118 -7.41 14.29 -2.86
C GLY A 118 -7.21 13.84 -1.42
N ALA A 119 -6.51 14.67 -0.66
CA ALA A 119 -6.24 14.47 0.76
C ALA A 119 -6.45 15.79 1.50
N PHE A 120 -6.92 15.69 2.75
CA PHE A 120 -7.08 16.82 3.64
C PHE A 120 -6.65 16.44 5.05
N ASN A 121 -5.82 17.26 5.67
CA ASN A 121 -5.35 17.08 7.04
C ASN A 121 -5.63 18.35 7.83
N ILE A 122 -6.02 18.20 9.10
CA ILE A 122 -6.20 19.32 10.02
C ILE A 122 -5.72 18.97 11.44
N ALA A 123 -4.82 19.81 11.99
CA ALA A 123 -4.33 19.69 13.35
C ALA A 123 -5.08 20.67 14.27
N ARG A 124 -5.58 20.15 15.40
CA ARG A 124 -6.27 20.92 16.45
C ARG A 124 -5.84 20.46 17.84
N GLY A 125 -5.04 21.25 18.54
CA GLY A 125 -4.47 20.87 19.82
C GLY A 125 -3.64 19.59 19.68
N ASN A 126 -4.02 18.55 20.40
CA ASN A 126 -3.33 17.24 20.38
C ASN A 126 -3.93 16.26 19.34
N TRP A 127 -4.82 16.72 18.50
CA TRP A 127 -5.50 15.90 17.49
C TRP A 127 -5.04 16.25 16.09
N LEU A 128 -4.80 15.22 15.27
CA LEU A 128 -4.65 15.31 13.83
C LEU A 128 -5.75 14.46 13.17
N PHE A 129 -6.58 15.09 12.34
CA PHE A 129 -7.57 14.40 11.52
C PHE A 129 -7.06 14.35 10.08
N LYS A 130 -7.20 13.18 9.45
CA LYS A 130 -6.75 12.90 8.08
C LYS A 130 -7.92 12.34 7.29
N THR A 131 -8.06 12.73 6.04
CA THR A 131 -8.99 12.09 5.11
C THR A 131 -8.40 12.07 3.71
N GLU A 132 -8.59 10.96 3.01
CA GLU A 132 -8.14 10.77 1.65
C GLU A 132 -9.23 10.09 0.84
N ALA A 133 -9.34 10.43 -0.43
CA ALA A 133 -10.19 9.73 -1.38
C ALA A 133 -9.50 9.68 -2.74
N ALA A 134 -9.63 8.54 -3.45
CA ALA A 134 -9.11 8.38 -4.78
C ALA A 134 -10.05 7.53 -5.64
N TYR A 135 -10.45 8.07 -6.78
CA TYR A 135 -11.18 7.34 -7.81
C TYR A 135 -10.19 6.86 -8.87
N PHE A 136 -10.33 5.60 -9.21
CA PHE A 136 -9.54 4.93 -10.25
C PHE A 136 -10.45 4.39 -11.33
N ASP A 137 -9.95 4.37 -12.57
CA ASP A 137 -10.65 3.84 -13.74
C ASP A 137 -9.68 3.03 -14.60
N GLY A 138 -10.15 1.92 -15.19
CA GLY A 138 -9.38 1.07 -16.08
C GLY A 138 -8.75 -0.17 -15.43
N PHE A 139 -9.25 -0.68 -14.30
CA PHE A 139 -8.81 -1.97 -13.78
C PHE A 139 -9.33 -3.12 -14.63
N GLU A 140 -8.45 -4.06 -14.92
CA GLU A 140 -8.75 -5.34 -15.58
C GLU A 140 -8.38 -6.51 -14.67
N PHE A 141 -9.08 -7.65 -14.81
CA PHE A 141 -8.90 -8.84 -13.99
C PHE A 141 -8.92 -10.12 -14.84
N SER A 142 -8.37 -11.20 -14.28
CA SER A 142 -8.20 -12.48 -14.99
C SER A 142 -9.54 -13.14 -15.34
N ASN A 143 -10.49 -13.12 -14.41
CA ASN A 143 -11.78 -13.80 -14.57
C ASN A 143 -12.77 -13.01 -15.44
N THR A 144 -12.48 -11.74 -15.71
CA THR A 144 -13.35 -10.82 -16.45
C THR A 144 -12.54 -9.98 -17.46
N ALA A 145 -11.68 -10.63 -18.25
CA ALA A 145 -10.79 -9.97 -19.21
C ALA A 145 -11.51 -9.16 -20.33
N ASP A 146 -12.83 -9.25 -20.39
CA ASP A 146 -13.73 -8.53 -21.30
C ASP A 146 -14.31 -7.24 -20.70
N LYS A 147 -13.96 -6.91 -19.45
CA LYS A 147 -14.55 -5.80 -18.70
C LYS A 147 -13.49 -5.00 -17.93
N GLU A 148 -13.62 -3.68 -17.97
CA GLU A 148 -12.88 -2.75 -17.13
C GLU A 148 -13.73 -2.32 -15.93
N TYR A 149 -13.06 -2.01 -14.82
CA TYR A 149 -13.70 -1.62 -13.57
C TYR A 149 -13.16 -0.30 -13.06
N SER A 150 -14.05 0.48 -12.48
CA SER A 150 -13.69 1.66 -11.68
C SER A 150 -13.71 1.31 -10.20
N ARG A 151 -12.93 2.05 -9.41
CA ARG A 151 -12.80 1.83 -7.98
C ARG A 151 -12.70 3.16 -7.23
N LEU A 152 -13.36 3.24 -6.09
CA LEU A 152 -13.21 4.32 -5.12
C LEU A 152 -12.53 3.81 -3.85
N ASP A 153 -11.39 4.40 -3.52
CA ASP A 153 -10.70 4.18 -2.25
C ASP A 153 -10.95 5.40 -1.35
N GLY A 154 -11.34 5.18 -0.10
CA GLY A 154 -11.55 6.22 0.91
C GLY A 154 -10.82 5.88 2.20
N LEU A 155 -10.24 6.87 2.86
CA LEU A 155 -9.60 6.75 4.16
C LEU A 155 -10.01 7.89 5.07
N ALA A 156 -10.27 7.60 6.34
CA ALA A 156 -10.40 8.56 7.41
C ALA A 156 -9.50 8.13 8.58
N GLY A 157 -8.71 9.04 9.11
CA GLY A 157 -7.78 8.78 10.18
C GLY A 157 -7.82 9.83 11.28
N VAL A 158 -7.52 9.40 12.49
CA VAL A 158 -7.36 10.27 13.64
C VAL A 158 -6.10 9.88 14.40
N GLU A 159 -5.30 10.89 14.76
CA GLU A 159 -4.14 10.72 15.62
C GLU A 159 -4.31 11.61 16.86
N TYR A 160 -3.95 11.06 18.01
CA TYR A 160 -4.00 11.75 19.28
C TYR A 160 -2.65 11.66 20.02
N ALA A 161 -2.07 12.82 20.34
CA ALA A 161 -0.79 12.97 21.03
C ALA A 161 -0.93 13.70 22.39
N GLY A 162 -2.09 13.60 23.05
CA GLY A 162 -2.36 14.31 24.31
C GLY A 162 -2.07 13.50 25.58
N ILE A 163 -1.67 12.24 25.46
CA ILE A 163 -1.17 11.41 26.58
C ILE A 163 0.35 11.58 26.62
N SER A 164 0.91 11.75 27.83
CA SER A 164 2.35 11.98 28.00
C SER A 164 3.20 11.05 27.14
N ASP A 165 3.89 11.63 26.17
CA ASP A 165 4.81 11.00 25.22
C ASP A 165 4.22 9.83 24.39
N ALA A 166 2.89 9.63 24.40
CA ALA A 166 2.23 8.59 23.62
C ALA A 166 1.49 9.17 22.41
N THR A 167 1.57 8.46 21.29
CA THR A 167 0.77 8.72 20.08
C THR A 167 -0.12 7.52 19.80
N ILE A 168 -1.41 7.77 19.61
CA ILE A 168 -2.40 6.78 19.21
C ILE A 168 -2.97 7.20 17.85
N THR A 169 -2.89 6.31 16.86
CA THR A 169 -3.44 6.53 15.53
C THR A 169 -4.46 5.45 15.21
N LEU A 170 -5.63 5.85 14.73
CA LEU A 170 -6.65 4.96 14.18
C LEU A 170 -6.96 5.42 12.76
N ASP A 171 -6.73 4.55 11.80
CA ASP A 171 -7.09 4.75 10.39
C ASP A 171 -8.15 3.73 9.99
N ILE A 172 -9.15 4.17 9.22
CA ILE A 172 -10.22 3.35 8.66
C ILE A 172 -10.25 3.61 7.17
N ALA A 173 -10.26 2.56 6.37
CA ALA A 173 -10.32 2.66 4.93
C ALA A 173 -11.38 1.71 4.34
N ASN A 174 -11.96 2.11 3.23
CA ASN A 174 -12.78 1.25 2.39
C ASN A 174 -12.36 1.38 0.93
N ARG A 175 -12.42 0.28 0.22
CA ARG A 175 -12.21 0.18 -1.21
C ARG A 175 -13.46 -0.41 -1.82
N HIS A 176 -14.09 0.30 -2.76
CA HIS A 176 -15.32 -0.11 -3.41
C HIS A 176 -15.13 -0.21 -4.93
N TYR A 177 -15.45 -1.37 -5.50
CA TYR A 177 -15.48 -1.57 -6.96
C TYR A 177 -16.89 -1.33 -7.49
N PHE A 178 -17.02 -0.43 -8.48
CA PHE A 178 -18.29 -0.19 -9.17
C PHE A 178 -18.58 -1.32 -10.17
N ASP A 179 -19.86 -1.60 -10.38
CA ASP A 179 -20.34 -2.65 -11.31
C ASP A 179 -19.65 -4.01 -11.08
N PHE A 180 -19.44 -4.36 -9.82
CA PHE A 180 -18.74 -5.55 -9.39
C PHE A 180 -19.35 -6.83 -10.00
N ASP A 181 -18.47 -7.72 -10.47
CA ASP A 181 -18.85 -9.03 -10.98
C ASP A 181 -18.37 -10.11 -10.02
N ARG A 182 -19.28 -10.98 -9.57
CA ARG A 182 -18.97 -12.03 -8.60
C ARG A 182 -17.89 -13.01 -9.06
N ARG A 183 -17.64 -13.13 -10.37
CA ARG A 183 -16.51 -13.91 -10.89
C ARG A 183 -15.15 -13.44 -10.33
N LEU A 184 -15.07 -12.21 -9.86
CA LEU A 184 -13.86 -11.65 -9.24
C LEU A 184 -13.58 -12.20 -7.85
N GLU A 185 -14.57 -12.78 -7.16
CA GLU A 185 -14.40 -13.42 -5.85
C GLU A 185 -13.58 -14.71 -5.95
N ASP A 186 -13.59 -15.34 -7.13
CA ASP A 186 -12.92 -16.61 -7.37
C ASP A 186 -11.41 -16.42 -7.73
N SER A 187 -10.68 -17.55 -7.63
CA SER A 187 -9.28 -17.62 -8.11
C SER A 187 -9.20 -17.31 -9.62
N PRO A 188 -8.17 -16.58 -10.09
CA PRO A 188 -7.00 -16.09 -9.37
C PRO A 188 -7.15 -14.67 -8.79
N ASP A 189 -8.29 -14.00 -8.98
CA ASP A 189 -8.45 -12.57 -8.66
C ASP A 189 -8.69 -12.31 -7.18
N PHE A 190 -9.57 -13.09 -6.52
CA PHE A 190 -9.92 -12.97 -5.10
C PHE A 190 -10.21 -11.51 -4.67
N GLN A 191 -11.09 -10.83 -5.42
CA GLN A 191 -11.53 -9.47 -5.10
C GLN A 191 -12.88 -9.50 -4.39
N LYS A 192 -13.15 -8.47 -3.59
CA LYS A 192 -14.46 -8.19 -2.98
C LYS A 192 -14.99 -6.86 -3.51
N GLU A 193 -16.31 -6.71 -3.60
CA GLU A 193 -16.95 -5.45 -3.98
C GLU A 193 -16.54 -4.32 -3.04
N ASP A 194 -16.63 -4.58 -1.72
CA ASP A 194 -16.16 -3.72 -0.66
C ASP A 194 -15.06 -4.39 0.14
N LEU A 195 -13.96 -3.69 0.34
CA LEU A 195 -12.88 -4.11 1.20
C LEU A 195 -12.67 -3.06 2.30
N PHE A 196 -13.22 -3.36 3.46
CA PHE A 196 -13.04 -2.56 4.66
C PHE A 196 -11.76 -2.95 5.38
N GLU A 197 -10.99 -1.96 5.81
CA GLU A 197 -9.74 -2.13 6.54
C GLU A 197 -9.68 -1.12 7.70
N TRP A 198 -9.06 -1.50 8.81
CA TRP A 198 -8.71 -0.55 9.84
C TRP A 198 -7.35 -0.86 10.44
N ALA A 199 -6.65 0.20 10.88
CA ALA A 199 -5.34 0.10 11.49
C ALA A 199 -5.31 0.89 12.79
N LEU A 200 -4.84 0.25 13.86
CA LEU A 200 -4.55 0.88 15.14
C LEU A 200 -3.04 0.84 15.39
N ARG A 201 -2.45 2.01 15.63
CA ARG A 201 -1.06 2.14 16.04
C ARG A 201 -0.98 2.88 17.38
N ILE A 202 -0.23 2.31 18.33
CA ILE A 202 0.07 2.95 19.59
C ILE A 202 1.59 2.96 19.72
N THR A 203 2.17 4.15 19.88
CA THR A 203 3.62 4.32 20.08
C THR A 203 3.85 5.10 21.35
N LYS A 204 4.76 4.60 22.20
CA LYS A 204 5.14 5.29 23.40
C LYS A 204 6.64 5.14 23.69
N PRO A 205 7.40 6.26 23.75
CA PRO A 205 8.76 6.26 24.23
C PRO A 205 8.81 6.17 25.76
N TYR A 206 9.89 5.61 26.24
CA TYR A 206 10.27 5.45 27.64
C TYR A 206 11.75 5.76 27.83
N LEU A 207 12.21 5.85 29.06
CA LEU A 207 13.64 6.02 29.44
C LEU A 207 14.28 7.24 28.72
N ASN A 208 13.60 8.39 28.72
CA ASN A 208 14.04 9.59 28.02
C ASN A 208 14.24 9.32 26.51
N GLU A 209 13.25 8.68 25.89
CA GLU A 209 13.21 8.34 24.45
C GLU A 209 14.18 7.22 24.01
N THR A 210 15.01 6.69 24.91
CA THR A 210 15.95 5.60 24.60
C THR A 210 15.25 4.26 24.29
N LEU A 211 14.04 4.04 24.80
CA LEU A 211 13.22 2.86 24.52
C LEU A 211 11.90 3.31 23.90
N LYS A 212 11.60 2.83 22.71
CA LYS A 212 10.33 3.07 22.02
C LYS A 212 9.54 1.77 21.87
N LEU A 213 8.35 1.71 22.45
CA LEU A 213 7.41 0.60 22.28
C LEU A 213 6.36 0.97 21.23
N THR A 214 6.11 0.05 20.30
CA THR A 214 5.07 0.23 19.28
C THR A 214 4.19 -1.02 19.19
N PHE A 215 2.89 -0.81 19.27
CA PHE A 215 1.87 -1.79 18.88
C PHE A 215 1.22 -1.35 17.58
N LEU A 216 1.06 -2.28 16.65
CA LEU A 216 0.36 -2.09 15.39
C LEU A 216 -0.59 -3.26 15.16
N ALA A 217 -1.84 -2.97 14.86
CA ALA A 217 -2.82 -3.93 14.38
C ALA A 217 -3.38 -3.44 13.04
N ASN A 218 -3.27 -4.25 12.00
CA ASN A 218 -3.96 -4.07 10.73
C ASN A 218 -4.98 -5.18 10.58
N THR A 219 -6.24 -4.82 10.33
CA THR A 219 -7.36 -5.75 10.27
C THR A 219 -8.11 -5.54 8.97
N PHE A 220 -8.38 -6.62 8.26
CA PHE A 220 -9.11 -6.67 7.01
C PHE A 220 -10.48 -7.29 7.25
N GLY A 221 -11.54 -6.65 6.73
CA GLY A 221 -12.90 -6.87 7.17
C GLY A 221 -13.21 -6.22 8.53
N PRO A 222 -14.47 -5.95 8.85
CA PRO A 222 -14.85 -5.29 10.10
C PRO A 222 -14.38 -6.02 11.36
N ASN A 223 -14.38 -7.34 11.33
CA ASN A 223 -14.04 -8.21 12.45
C ASN A 223 -12.75 -9.02 12.24
N GLY A 224 -12.00 -8.78 11.14
CA GLY A 224 -10.80 -9.53 10.80
C GLY A 224 -11.07 -10.85 10.08
N ASP A 225 -12.27 -11.07 9.57
CA ASP A 225 -12.67 -12.22 8.76
C ASP A 225 -11.85 -12.30 7.45
N ASP A 226 -11.39 -11.17 6.94
CA ASP A 226 -10.51 -11.08 5.79
C ASP A 226 -9.02 -11.15 6.15
N GLY A 227 -8.71 -11.45 7.41
CA GLY A 227 -7.37 -11.59 7.95
C GLY A 227 -6.92 -10.39 8.79
N ALA A 228 -5.83 -10.58 9.52
CA ALA A 228 -5.22 -9.51 10.32
C ALA A 228 -3.71 -9.74 10.49
N VAL A 229 -3.00 -8.66 10.79
CA VAL A 229 -1.59 -8.69 11.19
C VAL A 229 -1.44 -7.81 12.43
N GLN A 230 -0.88 -8.39 13.49
CA GLN A 230 -0.58 -7.67 14.72
C GLN A 230 0.92 -7.72 14.96
N ARG A 231 1.51 -6.57 15.30
CA ARG A 231 2.94 -6.47 15.61
C ARG A 231 3.15 -5.71 16.91
N PHE A 232 3.94 -6.27 17.79
CA PHE A 232 4.50 -5.59 18.94
C PHE A 232 6.01 -5.48 18.75
N SER A 233 6.58 -4.29 18.90
CA SER A 233 8.02 -4.04 18.78
C SER A 233 8.55 -3.13 19.85
N ALA A 234 9.79 -3.39 20.26
CA ALA A 234 10.60 -2.57 21.14
C ALA A 234 11.88 -2.16 20.39
N GLU A 235 12.15 -0.88 20.33
CA GLU A 235 13.34 -0.27 19.73
C GLU A 235 14.12 0.39 20.87
N TYR A 236 15.38 0.00 21.04
CA TYR A 236 16.24 0.43 22.15
C TYR A 236 17.56 0.98 21.63
N ASP A 237 17.81 2.25 21.88
CA ASP A 237 19.08 2.90 21.57
C ASP A 237 20.10 2.57 22.67
N TYR A 238 20.87 1.49 22.41
CA TYR A 238 21.89 1.03 23.36
C TYR A 238 23.05 2.02 23.50
N THR A 239 23.45 2.64 22.39
CA THR A 239 24.38 3.78 22.29
C THR A 239 23.94 4.67 21.16
N ASP A 240 24.58 5.87 20.98
CA ASP A 240 24.34 6.77 19.84
C ASP A 240 24.59 6.11 18.49
N SER A 241 25.33 5.00 18.44
CA SER A 241 25.69 4.26 17.22
C SER A 241 25.02 2.89 17.11
N ILE A 242 24.46 2.34 18.18
CA ILE A 242 23.90 0.98 18.20
C ILE A 242 22.44 1.05 18.64
N GLN A 243 21.56 0.60 17.75
CA GLN A 243 20.13 0.42 18.01
C GLN A 243 19.77 -1.06 17.93
N LEU A 244 19.00 -1.53 18.90
CA LEU A 244 18.45 -2.88 18.97
C LEU A 244 16.95 -2.81 18.76
N THR A 245 16.42 -3.60 17.82
CA THR A 245 14.97 -3.69 17.61
C THR A 245 14.52 -5.14 17.73
N GLY A 246 13.63 -5.42 18.66
CA GLY A 246 13.02 -6.74 18.83
C GLY A 246 11.50 -6.67 18.70
N GLY A 247 10.88 -7.78 18.29
CA GLY A 247 9.42 -7.79 18.18
C GLY A 247 8.83 -9.15 17.88
N ILE A 248 7.49 -9.19 17.99
CA ILE A 248 6.66 -10.35 17.68
C ILE A 248 5.62 -9.92 16.66
N VAL A 249 5.37 -10.75 15.66
CA VAL A 249 4.32 -10.55 14.65
C VAL A 249 3.40 -11.76 14.67
N PHE A 250 2.10 -11.50 14.80
CA PHE A 250 1.04 -12.48 14.69
C PHE A 250 0.29 -12.28 13.39
N TYR A 251 0.02 -13.36 12.69
CA TYR A 251 -0.71 -13.37 11.43
C TYR A 251 -2.01 -14.16 11.60
N HIS A 252 -3.09 -13.59 11.08
CA HIS A 252 -4.38 -14.25 11.02
C HIS A 252 -4.77 -14.42 9.55
N SER A 253 -5.00 -15.65 9.14
CA SER A 253 -5.49 -15.95 7.79
C SER A 253 -6.91 -15.40 7.60
N GLY A 254 -7.23 -15.04 6.36
CA GLY A 254 -8.53 -14.60 5.93
C GLY A 254 -8.79 -14.94 4.47
N ASP A 255 -9.91 -14.46 3.93
CA ASP A 255 -10.38 -14.79 2.59
C ASP A 255 -9.69 -14.01 1.47
N LEU A 256 -8.94 -12.95 1.79
CA LEU A 256 -8.21 -12.19 0.79
C LEU A 256 -6.96 -12.94 0.33
N ARG A 257 -6.61 -12.80 -0.95
CA ARG A 257 -5.39 -13.39 -1.52
C ARG A 257 -4.14 -13.10 -0.69
N ARG A 258 -3.99 -11.88 -0.16
CA ARG A 258 -2.82 -11.44 0.63
C ARG A 258 -2.75 -12.02 2.05
N THR A 259 -3.88 -12.51 2.58
CA THR A 259 -3.98 -13.06 3.94
C THR A 259 -4.27 -14.55 3.95
N MET A 260 -4.51 -15.14 2.79
CA MET A 260 -4.79 -16.56 2.64
C MET A 260 -3.57 -17.40 3.05
N GLY A 261 -3.73 -18.29 4.01
CA GLY A 261 -2.69 -19.24 4.43
C GLY A 261 -1.52 -18.66 5.23
N ILE A 262 -1.60 -17.40 5.70
CA ILE A 262 -0.49 -16.79 6.47
C ILE A 262 -0.57 -17.03 7.98
N GLY A 263 -1.64 -17.63 8.50
CA GLY A 263 -1.89 -17.75 9.94
C GLY A 263 -0.82 -18.52 10.73
N ASP A 264 -0.09 -19.40 10.07
CA ASP A 264 0.99 -20.19 10.69
C ASP A 264 2.37 -19.49 10.63
N ASN A 265 2.41 -18.25 10.12
CA ASN A 265 3.68 -17.51 9.89
C ASN A 265 4.08 -16.59 11.05
N ASP A 266 3.55 -16.82 12.24
CA ASP A 266 3.93 -16.08 13.45
C ASP A 266 5.46 -16.09 13.64
N ARG A 267 6.01 -14.93 13.99
CA ARG A 267 7.46 -14.82 14.11
C ARG A 267 7.91 -13.87 15.20
N VAL A 268 9.08 -14.18 15.73
CA VAL A 268 9.88 -13.29 16.59
C VAL A 268 11.08 -12.83 15.77
N TYR A 269 11.48 -11.58 15.91
CA TYR A 269 12.66 -11.04 15.25
C TYR A 269 13.50 -10.19 16.18
N LEU A 270 14.78 -10.10 15.85
CA LEU A 270 15.75 -9.21 16.48
C LEU A 270 16.65 -8.62 15.39
N ASP A 271 16.74 -7.31 15.36
CA ASP A 271 17.59 -6.55 14.45
C ASP A 271 18.61 -5.75 15.27
N VAL A 272 19.83 -5.64 14.74
CA VAL A 272 20.90 -4.79 15.28
C VAL A 272 21.34 -3.84 14.20
N GLN A 273 21.18 -2.54 14.41
CA GLN A 273 21.63 -1.51 13.51
C GLN A 273 22.85 -0.79 14.09
N TYR A 274 23.90 -0.67 13.29
CA TYR A 274 25.09 0.12 13.61
C TYR A 274 25.20 1.31 12.66
N SER A 275 25.30 2.50 13.19
CA SER A 275 25.48 3.76 12.44
C SER A 275 26.86 4.34 12.77
N PHE A 276 27.64 4.71 11.75
CA PHE A 276 29.00 5.23 11.86
C PHE A 276 29.12 6.62 11.22
#